data_98219a440a51c5678b59ad489050c254
#
_entry.id   98219a440a51c5678b59ad489050c254
#
_cell.length_a   1.000
_cell.length_b   1.000
_cell.length_c   1.000
_cell.angle_alpha   90.00
_cell.angle_beta   90.00
_cell.angle_gamma   90.00
#
_symmetry.space_group_name_H-M   'P 1'
#
loop_
_entity.id
_entity.type
_entity.pdbx_description
1 polymer ?
#
loop_
_entity_poly.entity_id
_entity_poly.type
_entity_poly.pdbx_seq_one_letter_code
_entity_poly.pdbx_strand_id
1 'polypeptide(L)'
;MSKLAAAIVEAIVVEYGKSEIMRRMSDPLWFQSLGCVLGMDWHSSGITTSVMGALKKAINPMSGALGIYVCGGRGKHSLQTPAELLTVADKAGLDGRYLVKCSKLSAKIDNTAIQDGFQLYLHSFLVTDEGEWAVVQQGMNDGSGYARRYHWHSGVLHSFVDEPHTWICGNNQGKILNFTDHGAAVTRDKVMEIVHESPKRILPEIRKVYMPSHHDVKSQDVNLKRLGSILAFAHDYNPEDFESLLLLKGVGPRTMQSLALVSEVIYGTPTRFDDPARFSFAHGGKDGHPFPVPTKVYDETIQILKTSVEKAKIGYYDKQRAIKSINRIVENIERDFEPNTNFNSVIARERAASYQYGGMTVFGKAKPPKSVAPPKPRFKQLSLF
;
A
#
# COMPACT_ATOMS: atom_id res chain seq x y z
N MET A 1 -10.35 24.26 -1.95
CA MET A 1 -10.03 22.85 -2.15
C MET A 1 -11.23 22.05 -2.71
N SER A 2 -12.35 21.80 -1.97
CA SER A 2 -13.44 20.93 -2.46
C SER A 2 -14.11 21.41 -3.75
N LYS A 3 -14.35 22.71 -3.95
CA LYS A 3 -14.91 23.24 -5.22
C LYS A 3 -13.99 22.96 -6.42
N LEU A 4 -12.68 23.13 -6.24
CA LEU A 4 -11.71 22.86 -7.29
C LEU A 4 -11.60 21.35 -7.55
N ALA A 5 -11.60 20.51 -6.49
CA ALA A 5 -11.63 19.06 -6.63
C ALA A 5 -12.88 18.58 -7.40
N ALA A 6 -14.07 19.12 -7.09
CA ALA A 6 -15.31 18.82 -7.82
C ALA A 6 -15.16 19.10 -9.32
N ALA A 7 -14.69 20.30 -9.65
CA ALA A 7 -14.57 20.75 -11.04
C ALA A 7 -13.51 19.95 -11.83
N ILE A 8 -12.40 19.55 -11.18
CA ILE A 8 -11.37 18.70 -11.81
C ILE A 8 -11.93 17.30 -12.06
N VAL A 9 -12.59 16.69 -11.06
CA VAL A 9 -13.18 15.36 -11.21
C VAL A 9 -14.28 15.37 -12.27
N GLU A 10 -15.19 16.35 -12.27
CA GLU A 10 -16.20 16.49 -13.30
C GLU A 10 -15.57 16.56 -14.71
N ALA A 11 -14.52 17.39 -14.88
CA ALA A 11 -13.83 17.53 -16.14
C ALA A 11 -13.17 16.21 -16.61
N ILE A 12 -12.56 15.46 -15.69
CA ILE A 12 -11.95 14.15 -16.01
C ILE A 12 -13.02 13.13 -16.37
N VAL A 13 -14.11 13.06 -15.61
CA VAL A 13 -15.21 12.12 -15.90
C VAL A 13 -15.83 12.36 -17.27
N VAL A 14 -16.05 13.63 -17.61
CA VAL A 14 -16.61 14.03 -18.92
C VAL A 14 -15.65 13.71 -20.07
N GLU A 15 -14.36 13.90 -19.89
CA GLU A 15 -13.37 13.77 -20.97
C GLU A 15 -12.86 12.32 -21.11
N TYR A 16 -12.64 11.62 -19.99
CA TYR A 16 -11.94 10.34 -19.96
C TYR A 16 -12.75 9.20 -19.31
N GLY A 17 -13.91 9.52 -18.74
CA GLY A 17 -14.74 8.55 -18.03
C GLY A 17 -14.37 8.37 -16.56
N LYS A 18 -15.24 7.67 -15.84
CA LYS A 18 -15.12 7.45 -14.39
C LYS A 18 -14.02 6.46 -14.00
N SER A 19 -13.72 5.47 -14.86
CA SER A 19 -12.60 4.53 -14.66
C SER A 19 -11.25 5.23 -14.60
N GLU A 20 -11.09 6.35 -15.34
CA GLU A 20 -9.87 7.12 -15.29
C GLU A 20 -9.64 7.73 -13.89
N ILE A 21 -10.71 8.12 -13.17
CA ILE A 21 -10.58 8.56 -11.78
C ILE A 21 -10.06 7.42 -10.90
N MET A 22 -10.56 6.19 -11.06
CA MET A 22 -10.07 5.04 -10.28
C MET A 22 -8.58 4.78 -10.55
N ARG A 23 -8.20 4.77 -11.82
CA ARG A 23 -6.81 4.61 -12.25
C ARG A 23 -5.91 5.71 -11.68
N ARG A 24 -6.33 6.97 -11.75
CA ARG A 24 -5.55 8.12 -11.24
C ARG A 24 -5.44 8.14 -9.71
N MET A 25 -6.48 7.76 -9.00
CA MET A 25 -6.42 7.66 -7.54
C MET A 25 -5.47 6.55 -7.07
N SER A 26 -5.23 5.54 -7.91
CA SER A 26 -4.27 4.48 -7.65
C SER A 26 -2.84 4.80 -8.09
N ASP A 27 -2.61 5.94 -8.78
CA ASP A 27 -1.30 6.45 -9.17
C ASP A 27 -0.80 7.47 -8.12
N PRO A 28 0.28 7.17 -7.39
CA PRO A 28 0.76 8.03 -6.33
C PRO A 28 1.29 9.38 -6.79
N LEU A 29 1.88 9.45 -7.99
CA LEU A 29 2.37 10.71 -8.54
C LEU A 29 1.22 11.64 -8.90
N TRP A 30 0.21 11.09 -9.59
CA TRP A 30 -0.97 11.87 -9.93
C TRP A 30 -1.70 12.35 -8.66
N PHE A 31 -1.86 11.48 -7.67
CA PHE A 31 -2.46 11.82 -6.38
C PHE A 31 -1.71 12.97 -5.68
N GLN A 32 -0.38 12.92 -5.66
CA GLN A 32 0.45 13.97 -5.08
C GLN A 32 0.31 15.29 -5.82
N SER A 33 0.34 15.23 -7.16
CA SER A 33 0.18 16.40 -8.04
C SER A 33 -1.19 17.02 -7.89
N LEU A 34 -2.26 16.21 -7.81
CA LEU A 34 -3.61 16.72 -7.52
C LEU A 34 -3.63 17.46 -6.17
N GLY A 35 -3.01 16.90 -5.14
CA GLY A 35 -2.91 17.54 -3.84
C GLY A 35 -2.30 18.93 -3.92
N CYS A 36 -1.23 19.10 -4.68
CA CYS A 36 -0.58 20.39 -4.90
C CYS A 36 -1.47 21.36 -5.66
N VAL A 37 -2.16 20.91 -6.71
CA VAL A 37 -3.15 21.71 -7.46
C VAL A 37 -4.28 22.17 -6.54
N LEU A 38 -4.69 21.33 -5.62
CA LEU A 38 -5.69 21.65 -4.61
C LEU A 38 -5.18 22.60 -3.50
N GLY A 39 -3.88 22.96 -3.51
CA GLY A 39 -3.28 23.95 -2.61
C GLY A 39 -2.52 23.35 -1.42
N MET A 40 -2.19 22.05 -1.46
CA MET A 40 -1.31 21.43 -0.46
C MET A 40 0.16 21.63 -0.84
N ASP A 41 1.03 21.61 0.15
CA ASP A 41 2.47 21.54 -0.09
C ASP A 41 2.88 20.11 -0.52
N TRP A 42 3.82 20.02 -1.47
CA TRP A 42 4.33 18.76 -1.98
C TRP A 42 4.86 17.82 -0.88
N HIS A 43 5.51 18.38 0.12
CA HIS A 43 6.12 17.64 1.24
C HIS A 43 5.19 17.45 2.45
N SER A 44 3.91 17.81 2.34
CA SER A 44 2.99 17.73 3.46
C SER A 44 2.53 16.28 3.70
N SER A 45 2.82 15.74 4.88
CA SER A 45 2.26 14.46 5.35
C SER A 45 0.73 14.48 5.47
N GLY A 46 0.12 15.68 5.53
CA GLY A 46 -1.33 15.89 5.57
C GLY A 46 -2.04 15.81 4.23
N ILE A 47 -1.30 15.66 3.12
CA ILE A 47 -1.86 15.70 1.77
C ILE A 47 -2.95 14.65 1.56
N THR A 48 -2.71 13.41 1.97
CA THR A 48 -3.67 12.30 1.81
C THR A 48 -4.99 12.58 2.52
N THR A 49 -4.92 13.06 3.76
CA THR A 49 -6.11 13.38 4.56
C THR A 49 -6.91 14.51 3.96
N SER A 50 -6.21 15.55 3.52
CA SER A 50 -6.83 16.78 2.97
C SER A 50 -7.45 16.51 1.60
N VAL A 51 -6.74 15.78 0.72
CA VAL A 51 -7.21 15.43 -0.62
C VAL A 51 -8.42 14.51 -0.54
N MET A 52 -8.34 13.40 0.23
CA MET A 52 -9.45 12.46 0.36
C MET A 52 -10.68 13.11 1.03
N GLY A 53 -10.47 13.95 2.03
CA GLY A 53 -11.56 14.72 2.64
C GLY A 53 -12.20 15.72 1.68
N ALA A 54 -11.41 16.40 0.85
CA ALA A 54 -11.90 17.32 -0.16
C ALA A 54 -12.67 16.59 -1.28
N LEU A 55 -12.16 15.44 -1.74
CA LEU A 55 -12.81 14.60 -2.74
C LEU A 55 -14.14 14.05 -2.23
N LYS A 56 -14.21 13.50 -1.03
CA LYS A 56 -15.46 13.01 -0.43
C LYS A 56 -16.51 14.12 -0.36
N LYS A 57 -16.11 15.31 0.10
CA LYS A 57 -17.00 16.46 0.19
C LYS A 57 -17.40 17.01 -1.19
N ALA A 58 -16.56 16.86 -2.18
CA ALA A 58 -16.79 17.33 -3.54
C ALA A 58 -17.68 16.37 -4.34
N ILE A 59 -17.38 15.08 -4.33
CA ILE A 59 -17.97 14.05 -5.20
C ILE A 59 -19.32 13.59 -4.68
N ASN A 60 -19.45 13.28 -3.39
CA ASN A 60 -20.66 12.63 -2.87
C ASN A 60 -21.95 13.42 -3.08
N PRO A 61 -21.99 14.78 -3.02
CA PRO A 61 -23.20 15.53 -3.40
C PRO A 61 -23.60 15.38 -4.87
N MET A 62 -22.66 15.02 -5.75
CA MET A 62 -22.85 14.86 -7.20
C MET A 62 -22.74 13.41 -7.64
N SER A 63 -22.70 12.46 -6.71
CA SER A 63 -22.41 11.04 -6.99
C SER A 63 -23.38 10.42 -8.00
N GLY A 64 -24.66 10.79 -7.96
CA GLY A 64 -25.65 10.30 -8.92
C GLY A 64 -25.39 10.76 -10.36
N ALA A 65 -24.80 11.95 -10.56
CA ALA A 65 -24.45 12.45 -11.88
C ALA A 65 -23.06 11.98 -12.35
N LEU A 66 -22.13 11.79 -11.42
CA LEU A 66 -20.76 11.37 -11.74
C LEU A 66 -20.60 9.85 -11.81
N GLY A 67 -21.54 9.10 -11.21
CA GLY A 67 -21.40 7.64 -11.06
C GLY A 67 -20.23 7.23 -10.17
N ILE A 68 -19.78 8.10 -9.25
CA ILE A 68 -18.64 7.87 -8.36
C ILE A 68 -19.03 8.20 -6.93
N TYR A 69 -18.59 7.36 -6.00
CA TYR A 69 -18.83 7.49 -4.57
C TYR A 69 -17.53 7.39 -3.80
N VAL A 70 -17.39 8.14 -2.70
CA VAL A 70 -16.22 8.11 -1.82
C VAL A 70 -16.67 7.74 -0.41
N CYS A 71 -16.24 6.60 0.08
CA CYS A 71 -16.56 6.05 1.39
C CYS A 71 -15.36 6.10 2.32
N GLY A 72 -15.59 6.12 3.63
CA GLY A 72 -14.53 6.12 4.63
C GLY A 72 -13.93 7.49 4.92
N GLY A 73 -12.64 7.52 5.24
CA GLY A 73 -11.89 8.72 5.58
C GLY A 73 -10.97 8.54 6.78
N ARG A 74 -10.65 9.63 7.50
CA ARG A 74 -9.73 9.63 8.64
C ARG A 74 -10.40 9.20 9.95
N GLY A 75 -9.66 8.46 10.78
CA GLY A 75 -10.05 8.11 12.16
C GLY A 75 -11.38 7.36 12.21
N LYS A 76 -12.35 7.84 12.98
CA LYS A 76 -13.66 7.18 13.11
C LYS A 76 -14.42 7.00 11.79
N HIS A 77 -14.16 7.84 10.79
CA HIS A 77 -14.79 7.71 9.49
C HIS A 77 -14.30 6.48 8.71
N SER A 78 -13.07 6.03 8.96
CA SER A 78 -12.59 4.78 8.37
C SER A 78 -13.40 3.56 8.79
N LEU A 79 -13.91 3.57 10.03
CA LEU A 79 -14.74 2.49 10.57
C LEU A 79 -16.17 2.47 9.98
N GLN A 80 -16.60 3.58 9.37
CA GLN A 80 -17.91 3.69 8.73
C GLN A 80 -17.92 3.16 7.28
N THR A 81 -16.75 2.92 6.70
CA THR A 81 -16.61 2.49 5.30
C THR A 81 -17.52 1.31 4.94
N PRO A 82 -17.62 0.22 5.74
CA PRO A 82 -18.49 -0.88 5.40
C PRO A 82 -19.98 -0.50 5.31
N ALA A 83 -20.45 0.32 6.24
CA ALA A 83 -21.85 0.78 6.25
C ALA A 83 -22.14 1.74 5.08
N GLU A 84 -21.21 2.65 4.79
CA GLU A 84 -21.32 3.55 3.64
C GLU A 84 -21.32 2.78 2.33
N LEU A 85 -20.50 1.73 2.18
CA LEU A 85 -20.47 0.87 0.99
C LEU A 85 -21.75 0.10 0.78
N LEU A 86 -22.37 -0.44 1.84
CA LEU A 86 -23.68 -1.08 1.73
C LEU A 86 -24.74 -0.09 1.22
N THR A 87 -24.75 1.14 1.76
CA THR A 87 -25.68 2.18 1.31
C THR A 87 -25.46 2.57 -0.16
N VAL A 88 -24.21 2.63 -0.59
CA VAL A 88 -23.86 2.94 -2.00
C VAL A 88 -24.27 1.77 -2.90
N ALA A 89 -24.00 0.55 -2.48
CA ALA A 89 -24.34 -0.65 -3.23
C ALA A 89 -25.87 -0.76 -3.46
N ASP A 90 -26.67 -0.51 -2.42
CA ASP A 90 -28.13 -0.48 -2.53
C ASP A 90 -28.61 0.57 -3.56
N LYS A 91 -27.96 1.74 -3.59
CA LYS A 91 -28.32 2.81 -4.55
C LYS A 91 -27.89 2.53 -5.98
N ALA A 92 -26.74 1.88 -6.16
CA ALA A 92 -26.12 1.65 -7.46
C ALA A 92 -26.40 0.25 -8.03
N GLY A 93 -27.08 -0.63 -7.28
CA GLY A 93 -27.34 -2.00 -7.71
C GLY A 93 -26.11 -2.91 -7.69
N LEU A 94 -25.16 -2.65 -6.79
CA LEU A 94 -23.89 -3.39 -6.68
C LEU A 94 -23.94 -4.48 -5.60
N ASP A 95 -23.01 -5.42 -5.66
CA ASP A 95 -22.79 -6.36 -4.55
C ASP A 95 -22.09 -5.68 -3.36
N GLY A 96 -22.88 -5.23 -2.39
CA GLY A 96 -22.39 -4.57 -1.19
C GLY A 96 -21.56 -5.48 -0.29
N ARG A 97 -21.84 -6.80 -0.28
CA ARG A 97 -21.05 -7.76 0.52
C ARG A 97 -19.65 -7.91 -0.04
N TYR A 98 -19.55 -8.00 -1.36
CA TYR A 98 -18.27 -8.03 -2.05
C TYR A 98 -17.45 -6.76 -1.80
N LEU A 99 -18.04 -5.58 -1.96
CA LEU A 99 -17.36 -4.30 -1.71
C LEU A 99 -16.88 -4.17 -0.24
N VAL A 100 -17.69 -4.61 0.70
CA VAL A 100 -17.29 -4.66 2.13
C VAL A 100 -16.16 -5.65 2.35
N LYS A 101 -16.16 -6.82 1.70
CA LYS A 101 -15.04 -7.78 1.73
C LYS A 101 -13.78 -7.11 1.21
N CYS A 102 -13.82 -6.46 0.04
CA CYS A 102 -12.68 -5.75 -0.56
C CYS A 102 -12.12 -4.68 0.38
N SER A 103 -12.98 -3.85 0.96
CA SER A 103 -12.57 -2.81 1.92
C SER A 103 -11.91 -3.38 3.17
N LYS A 104 -12.44 -4.45 3.72
CA LYS A 104 -11.87 -5.10 4.90
C LYS A 104 -10.55 -5.78 4.59
N LEU A 105 -10.44 -6.46 3.44
CA LEU A 105 -9.22 -7.13 3.02
C LEU A 105 -8.10 -6.13 2.79
N SER A 106 -8.32 -5.06 2.02
CA SER A 106 -7.29 -4.05 1.80
C SER A 106 -6.76 -3.48 3.13
N ALA A 107 -7.66 -3.18 4.08
CA ALA A 107 -7.24 -2.70 5.40
C ALA A 107 -6.49 -3.77 6.22
N LYS A 108 -6.91 -5.03 6.14
CA LYS A 108 -6.25 -6.14 6.84
C LYS A 108 -4.87 -6.46 6.26
N ILE A 109 -4.73 -6.42 4.96
CA ILE A 109 -3.45 -6.63 4.29
C ILE A 109 -2.45 -5.57 4.76
N ASP A 110 -2.79 -4.28 4.67
CA ASP A 110 -1.87 -3.19 5.01
C ASP A 110 -1.55 -3.11 6.50
N ASN A 111 -2.43 -3.59 7.36
CA ASN A 111 -2.24 -3.52 8.81
C ASN A 111 -1.80 -4.84 9.46
N THR A 112 -1.86 -5.97 8.73
CA THR A 112 -1.66 -7.30 9.33
C THR A 112 -0.76 -8.21 8.50
N ALA A 113 -0.95 -8.29 7.18
CA ALA A 113 -0.16 -9.16 6.32
C ALA A 113 1.18 -8.52 5.93
N ILE A 114 1.23 -7.20 5.80
CA ILE A 114 2.46 -6.41 5.68
C ILE A 114 2.77 -5.82 7.06
N GLN A 115 3.86 -6.25 7.68
CA GLN A 115 4.19 -5.86 9.05
C GLN A 115 5.31 -4.83 9.08
N ASP A 116 5.02 -3.71 8.47
CA ASP A 116 5.93 -2.57 8.32
C ASP A 116 5.90 -1.59 9.52
N GLY A 117 5.09 -1.87 10.54
CA GLY A 117 4.96 -1.04 11.73
C GLY A 117 4.10 0.20 11.56
N PHE A 118 3.46 0.41 10.40
CA PHE A 118 2.54 1.51 10.18
C PHE A 118 1.11 1.10 10.56
N GLN A 119 0.48 1.88 11.44
CA GLN A 119 -0.91 1.68 11.83
C GLN A 119 -1.82 2.57 11.00
N LEU A 120 -2.80 1.96 10.33
CA LEU A 120 -3.76 2.68 9.50
C LEU A 120 -4.61 3.63 10.34
N TYR A 121 -4.64 4.89 9.94
CA TYR A 121 -5.51 5.92 10.51
C TYR A 121 -6.44 6.57 9.48
N LEU A 122 -6.18 6.32 8.19
CA LEU A 122 -7.03 6.72 7.08
C LEU A 122 -7.29 5.52 6.18
N HIS A 123 -8.56 5.30 5.87
CA HIS A 123 -9.03 4.35 4.88
C HIS A 123 -10.13 5.00 4.05
N SER A 124 -9.88 5.22 2.77
CA SER A 124 -10.84 5.79 1.83
C SER A 124 -11.03 4.84 0.65
N PHE A 125 -12.28 4.52 0.38
CA PHE A 125 -12.70 3.62 -0.68
C PHE A 125 -13.52 4.40 -1.71
N LEU A 126 -13.04 4.47 -2.95
CA LEU A 126 -13.76 5.06 -4.07
C LEU A 126 -14.37 3.91 -4.86
N VAL A 127 -15.60 4.09 -5.32
CA VAL A 127 -16.29 3.09 -6.15
C VAL A 127 -17.13 3.78 -7.21
N THR A 128 -17.15 3.21 -8.41
CA THR A 128 -18.06 3.60 -9.48
C THR A 128 -19.40 2.89 -9.35
N ASP A 129 -20.43 3.39 -10.00
CA ASP A 129 -21.72 2.72 -10.14
C ASP A 129 -21.67 1.45 -11.02
N GLU A 130 -20.51 1.15 -11.61
CA GLU A 130 -20.22 -0.10 -12.34
C GLU A 130 -19.44 -1.12 -11.47
N GLY A 131 -19.08 -0.73 -10.24
CA GLY A 131 -18.38 -1.61 -9.29
C GLY A 131 -16.85 -1.60 -9.38
N GLU A 132 -16.25 -0.81 -10.28
CA GLU A 132 -14.80 -0.56 -10.26
C GLU A 132 -14.44 0.29 -9.06
N TRP A 133 -13.32 -0.04 -8.39
CA TRP A 133 -12.95 0.65 -7.16
C TRP A 133 -11.45 0.92 -7.06
N ALA A 134 -11.12 1.94 -6.26
CA ALA A 134 -9.77 2.25 -5.83
C ALA A 134 -9.75 2.51 -4.32
N VAL A 135 -8.65 2.15 -3.65
CA VAL A 135 -8.46 2.42 -2.23
C VAL A 135 -7.21 3.26 -2.03
N VAL A 136 -7.33 4.29 -1.21
CA VAL A 136 -6.21 5.08 -0.70
C VAL A 136 -6.21 4.99 0.81
N GLN A 137 -5.15 4.42 1.37
CA GLN A 137 -4.96 4.29 2.80
C GLN A 137 -3.70 5.01 3.24
N GLN A 138 -3.66 5.40 4.50
CA GLN A 138 -2.43 5.92 5.11
C GLN A 138 -2.28 5.39 6.53
N GLY A 139 -1.09 4.85 6.79
CA GLY A 139 -0.63 4.47 8.11
C GLY A 139 0.40 5.45 8.65
N MET A 140 0.59 5.45 9.97
CA MET A 140 1.65 6.17 10.67
C MET A 140 2.41 5.21 11.56
N ASN A 141 3.71 5.37 11.59
CA ASN A 141 4.57 4.68 12.54
C ASN A 141 4.92 5.65 13.67
N ASP A 142 4.41 5.38 14.86
CA ASP A 142 4.59 6.25 16.03
C ASP A 142 6.05 6.33 16.48
N GLY A 143 6.84 5.29 16.25
CA GLY A 143 8.25 5.24 16.62
C GLY A 143 9.16 6.13 15.76
N SER A 144 8.90 6.16 14.44
CA SER A 144 9.66 6.98 13.49
C SER A 144 9.02 8.32 13.17
N GLY A 145 7.71 8.48 13.43
CA GLY A 145 6.91 9.64 13.03
C GLY A 145 6.67 9.74 11.50
N TYR A 146 7.02 8.70 10.74
CA TYR A 146 6.77 8.65 9.31
C TYR A 146 5.35 8.20 8.97
N ALA A 147 4.90 8.59 7.79
CA ALA A 147 3.64 8.13 7.21
C ALA A 147 3.92 7.29 5.96
N ARG A 148 3.06 6.31 5.72
CA ARG A 148 3.09 5.44 4.54
C ARG A 148 1.73 5.42 3.90
N ARG A 149 1.67 5.54 2.57
CA ARG A 149 0.43 5.54 1.80
C ARG A 149 0.36 4.29 0.92
N TYR A 150 -0.81 3.67 0.89
CA TYR A 150 -1.09 2.45 0.13
C TYR A 150 -2.15 2.75 -0.90
N HIS A 151 -1.92 2.31 -2.13
CA HIS A 151 -2.81 2.48 -3.26
C HIS A 151 -3.23 1.14 -3.83
N TRP A 152 -4.53 1.01 -4.07
CA TRP A 152 -5.15 -0.18 -4.62
C TRP A 152 -6.07 0.17 -5.79
N HIS A 153 -6.19 -0.75 -6.76
CA HIS A 153 -7.08 -0.59 -7.89
C HIS A 153 -7.65 -1.94 -8.31
N SER A 154 -8.98 -2.05 -8.39
CA SER A 154 -9.66 -3.29 -8.78
C SER A 154 -9.32 -3.76 -10.18
N GLY A 155 -9.08 -2.83 -11.12
CA GLY A 155 -8.80 -3.16 -12.52
C GLY A 155 -7.47 -3.89 -12.76
N VAL A 156 -6.55 -3.88 -11.78
CA VAL A 156 -5.25 -4.57 -11.86
C VAL A 156 -5.03 -5.57 -10.74
N LEU A 157 -6.01 -5.73 -9.87
CA LEU A 157 -5.96 -6.65 -8.75
C LEU A 157 -6.24 -8.08 -9.23
N HIS A 158 -5.27 -8.97 -9.09
CA HIS A 158 -5.43 -10.40 -9.40
C HIS A 158 -5.67 -11.25 -8.14
N SER A 159 -5.08 -10.85 -7.02
CA SER A 159 -5.20 -11.51 -5.73
C SER A 159 -5.01 -10.49 -4.62
N PHE A 160 -5.74 -10.62 -3.50
CA PHE A 160 -5.52 -9.77 -2.34
C PHE A 160 -4.25 -10.13 -1.58
N VAL A 161 -3.74 -11.34 -1.75
CA VAL A 161 -2.63 -11.88 -0.95
C VAL A 161 -1.36 -12.10 -1.75
N ASP A 162 -1.33 -11.74 -3.03
CA ASP A 162 -0.16 -11.90 -3.91
C ASP A 162 0.11 -10.60 -4.67
N GLU A 163 1.06 -9.80 -4.17
CA GLU A 163 1.46 -8.48 -4.69
C GLU A 163 0.27 -7.56 -5.07
N PRO A 164 -0.69 -7.31 -4.15
CA PRO A 164 -2.01 -6.76 -4.49
C PRO A 164 -2.02 -5.25 -4.79
N HIS A 165 -1.01 -4.52 -4.32
CA HIS A 165 -0.99 -3.06 -4.39
C HIS A 165 -0.60 -2.57 -5.78
N THR A 166 -1.26 -1.50 -6.23
CA THR A 166 -0.68 -0.70 -7.32
C THR A 166 0.62 -0.08 -6.87
N TRP A 167 0.61 0.54 -5.67
CA TRP A 167 1.79 1.18 -5.09
C TRP A 167 1.73 1.25 -3.56
N ILE A 168 2.90 1.17 -2.94
CA ILE A 168 3.11 1.52 -1.53
C ILE A 168 4.17 2.63 -1.49
N CYS A 169 3.80 3.78 -0.95
CA CYS A 169 4.62 5.00 -0.92
C CYS A 169 5.14 5.28 0.48
N GLY A 170 6.43 5.36 0.63
CA GLY A 170 7.11 5.65 1.89
C GLY A 170 8.52 5.11 1.88
N ASN A 171 9.26 5.37 2.96
CA ASN A 171 10.60 4.83 3.12
C ASN A 171 10.57 3.30 3.16
N ASN A 172 11.42 2.68 2.35
CA ASN A 172 11.67 1.26 2.44
C ASN A 172 12.45 0.96 3.72
N GLN A 173 11.91 0.03 4.54
CA GLN A 173 12.50 -0.35 5.83
C GLN A 173 13.39 -1.59 5.74
N GLY A 174 13.57 -2.14 4.54
CA GLY A 174 14.39 -3.30 4.28
C GLY A 174 13.70 -4.60 4.70
N LYS A 175 13.90 -5.02 5.95
CA LYS A 175 13.38 -6.31 6.44
C LYS A 175 12.10 -6.14 7.25
N ILE A 176 10.97 -6.45 6.64
CA ILE A 176 9.67 -6.54 7.30
C ILE A 176 9.01 -7.87 6.93
N LEU A 177 8.24 -8.44 7.83
CA LEU A 177 7.47 -9.65 7.51
C LEU A 177 6.38 -9.30 6.48
N ASN A 178 6.42 -9.95 5.33
CA ASN A 178 5.54 -9.69 4.21
C ASN A 178 4.88 -10.97 3.68
N PHE A 179 3.61 -11.16 4.03
CA PHE A 179 2.82 -12.28 3.53
C PHE A 179 2.30 -12.07 2.09
N THR A 180 2.41 -10.84 1.55
CA THR A 180 1.93 -10.55 0.19
C THR A 180 3.01 -10.70 -0.87
N ASP A 181 4.25 -10.99 -0.49
CA ASP A 181 5.30 -11.33 -1.44
C ASP A 181 4.91 -12.60 -2.22
N HIS A 182 5.18 -12.63 -3.52
CA HIS A 182 4.91 -13.80 -4.35
C HIS A 182 5.58 -15.07 -3.81
N GLY A 183 6.82 -14.94 -3.32
CA GLY A 183 7.55 -16.04 -2.71
C GLY A 183 7.02 -16.49 -1.34
N ALA A 184 6.05 -15.76 -0.74
CA ALA A 184 5.39 -16.17 0.50
C ALA A 184 4.22 -17.13 0.28
N ALA A 185 3.91 -17.53 -0.96
CA ALA A 185 2.82 -18.46 -1.26
C ALA A 185 2.91 -19.74 -0.42
N VAL A 186 4.08 -20.37 -0.40
CA VAL A 186 4.32 -21.61 0.38
C VAL A 186 4.10 -21.39 1.89
N THR A 187 4.44 -20.20 2.40
CA THR A 187 4.20 -19.84 3.81
C THR A 187 2.70 -19.65 4.07
N ARG A 188 1.96 -19.02 3.15
CA ARG A 188 0.50 -18.88 3.25
C ARG A 188 -0.20 -20.23 3.28
N ASP A 189 0.20 -21.14 2.38
CA ASP A 189 -0.33 -22.51 2.33
C ASP A 189 -0.06 -23.26 3.63
N LYS A 190 1.18 -23.16 4.15
CA LYS A 190 1.53 -23.82 5.40
C LYS A 190 0.80 -23.24 6.61
N VAL A 191 0.59 -21.92 6.64
CA VAL A 191 -0.24 -21.28 7.67
C VAL A 191 -1.67 -21.82 7.63
N MET A 192 -2.24 -22.06 6.45
CA MET A 192 -3.57 -22.66 6.32
C MET A 192 -3.58 -24.10 6.83
N GLU A 193 -2.57 -24.91 6.51
CA GLU A 193 -2.45 -26.26 7.07
C GLU A 193 -2.40 -26.23 8.61
N ILE A 194 -1.59 -25.34 9.20
CA ILE A 194 -1.47 -25.16 10.66
C ILE A 194 -2.82 -24.81 11.29
N VAL A 195 -3.58 -23.93 10.65
CA VAL A 195 -4.90 -23.49 11.15
C VAL A 195 -5.92 -24.63 11.12
N HIS A 196 -5.84 -25.51 10.14
CA HIS A 196 -6.71 -26.67 10.02
C HIS A 196 -6.30 -27.84 10.93
N GLU A 197 -5.06 -27.85 11.46
CA GLU A 197 -4.64 -28.87 12.41
C GLU A 197 -5.22 -28.61 13.82
N SER A 198 -5.39 -29.70 14.58
CA SER A 198 -5.87 -29.59 15.96
C SER A 198 -4.91 -28.75 16.83
N PRO A 199 -5.39 -27.70 17.49
CA PRO A 199 -4.57 -26.88 18.39
C PRO A 199 -3.88 -27.67 19.50
N LYS A 200 -4.47 -28.79 19.93
CA LYS A 200 -3.88 -29.69 20.93
C LYS A 200 -2.59 -30.34 20.44
N ARG A 201 -2.42 -30.53 19.12
CA ARG A 201 -1.23 -31.08 18.51
C ARG A 201 -0.14 -30.03 18.32
N ILE A 202 -0.52 -28.83 17.87
CA ILE A 202 0.42 -27.77 17.50
C ILE A 202 0.98 -27.03 18.71
N LEU A 203 0.16 -26.70 19.72
CA LEU A 203 0.59 -25.91 20.86
C LEU A 203 1.75 -26.52 21.67
N PRO A 204 1.84 -27.85 21.91
CA PRO A 204 3.02 -28.45 22.51
C PRO A 204 4.29 -28.29 21.69
N GLU A 205 4.20 -28.35 20.35
CA GLU A 205 5.36 -28.18 19.47
C GLU A 205 5.87 -26.74 19.50
N ILE A 206 4.98 -25.75 19.48
CA ILE A 206 5.34 -24.32 19.60
C ILE A 206 6.12 -24.06 20.90
N ARG A 207 5.79 -24.74 22.00
CA ARG A 207 6.51 -24.59 23.29
C ARG A 207 7.95 -25.06 23.25
N LYS A 208 8.30 -25.97 22.33
CA LYS A 208 9.65 -26.55 22.20
C LYS A 208 10.56 -25.72 21.27
N VAL A 209 10.01 -24.72 20.59
CA VAL A 209 10.69 -24.03 19.50
C VAL A 209 11.72 -23.03 20.01
N TYR A 210 12.95 -23.13 19.48
CA TYR A 210 13.98 -22.10 19.58
C TYR A 210 13.78 -21.06 18.48
N MET A 211 13.75 -19.79 18.86
CA MET A 211 13.48 -18.69 17.95
C MET A 211 14.68 -18.38 17.03
N PRO A 212 14.50 -18.38 15.71
CA PRO A 212 15.53 -17.88 14.79
C PRO A 212 15.84 -16.40 15.04
N SER A 213 17.11 -16.01 14.87
CA SER A 213 17.59 -14.66 15.15
C SER A 213 17.03 -13.56 14.23
N HIS A 214 16.46 -13.94 13.10
CA HIS A 214 15.88 -13.00 12.13
C HIS A 214 14.39 -12.69 12.36
N HIS A 215 13.76 -13.34 13.35
CA HIS A 215 12.43 -12.99 13.80
C HIS A 215 12.49 -11.96 14.93
N ASP A 216 11.71 -10.88 14.83
CA ASP A 216 11.56 -9.88 15.90
C ASP A 216 10.77 -10.40 17.12
N VAL A 217 10.10 -11.53 16.97
CA VAL A 217 9.30 -12.15 18.03
C VAL A 217 10.20 -13.03 18.90
N LYS A 218 10.35 -12.67 20.16
CA LYS A 218 11.01 -13.52 21.16
C LYS A 218 10.01 -14.53 21.72
N SER A 219 10.51 -15.70 22.16
CA SER A 219 9.67 -16.73 22.75
C SER A 219 8.77 -16.24 23.90
N GLN A 220 9.28 -15.26 24.68
CA GLN A 220 8.54 -14.62 25.76
C GLN A 220 7.43 -13.66 25.26
N ASP A 221 7.48 -13.22 24.02
CA ASP A 221 6.49 -12.30 23.41
C ASP A 221 5.29 -13.08 22.83
N VAL A 222 5.39 -14.40 22.70
CA VAL A 222 4.32 -15.26 22.21
C VAL A 222 3.37 -15.59 23.36
N ASN A 223 2.21 -14.94 23.39
CA ASN A 223 1.15 -15.32 24.32
C ASN A 223 0.49 -16.61 23.86
N LEU A 224 1.03 -17.73 24.31
CA LEU A 224 0.56 -19.09 23.94
C LEU A 224 -0.93 -19.31 24.25
N LYS A 225 -1.45 -18.73 25.34
CA LYS A 225 -2.87 -18.84 25.70
C LYS A 225 -3.75 -18.14 24.66
N ARG A 226 -3.34 -16.93 24.25
CA ARG A 226 -4.05 -16.16 23.21
C ARG A 226 -3.92 -16.83 21.84
N LEU A 227 -2.72 -17.26 21.48
CA LEU A 227 -2.49 -17.99 20.23
C LEU A 227 -3.33 -19.28 20.19
N GLY A 228 -3.35 -20.05 21.27
CA GLY A 228 -4.17 -21.25 21.38
C GLY A 228 -5.66 -20.99 21.22
N SER A 229 -6.16 -19.89 21.81
CA SER A 229 -7.57 -19.51 21.65
C SER A 229 -7.90 -19.11 20.20
N ILE A 230 -6.98 -18.41 19.51
CA ILE A 230 -7.17 -18.02 18.11
C ILE A 230 -7.09 -19.24 17.20
N LEU A 231 -6.13 -20.14 17.43
CA LEU A 231 -6.03 -21.39 16.67
C LEU A 231 -7.26 -22.27 16.85
N ALA A 232 -7.79 -22.40 18.07
CA ALA A 232 -9.01 -23.14 18.32
C ALA A 232 -10.20 -22.51 17.60
N PHE A 233 -10.35 -21.20 17.68
CA PHE A 233 -11.42 -20.49 16.98
C PHE A 233 -11.29 -20.60 15.45
N ALA A 234 -10.07 -20.47 14.90
CA ALA A 234 -9.83 -20.61 13.48
C ALA A 234 -10.05 -22.05 12.98
N HIS A 235 -9.61 -23.05 13.78
CA HIS A 235 -9.87 -24.45 13.51
C HIS A 235 -11.38 -24.78 13.45
N ASP A 236 -12.14 -24.30 14.44
CA ASP A 236 -13.60 -24.51 14.51
C ASP A 236 -14.32 -23.77 13.38
N TYR A 237 -13.84 -22.58 13.00
CA TYR A 237 -14.40 -21.79 11.89
C TYR A 237 -14.08 -22.39 10.52
N ASN A 238 -12.94 -23.08 10.40
CA ASN A 238 -12.45 -23.74 9.20
C ASN A 238 -12.39 -22.81 7.95
N PRO A 239 -11.56 -21.73 7.97
CA PRO A 239 -11.46 -20.79 6.85
C PRO A 239 -11.01 -21.51 5.57
N GLU A 240 -11.66 -21.18 4.44
CA GLU A 240 -11.39 -21.82 3.15
C GLU A 240 -10.02 -21.42 2.58
N ASP A 241 -9.62 -20.17 2.82
CA ASP A 241 -8.41 -19.56 2.25
C ASP A 241 -7.75 -18.58 3.23
N PHE A 242 -6.58 -18.11 2.84
CA PHE A 242 -5.80 -17.14 3.62
C PHE A 242 -6.51 -15.78 3.78
N GLU A 243 -7.30 -15.35 2.80
CA GLU A 243 -8.11 -14.13 2.90
C GLU A 243 -9.16 -14.27 3.99
N SER A 244 -9.86 -15.38 4.02
CA SER A 244 -10.86 -15.71 5.03
C SER A 244 -10.25 -15.79 6.43
N LEU A 245 -9.05 -16.35 6.55
CA LEU A 245 -8.28 -16.37 7.80
C LEU A 245 -7.97 -14.93 8.28
N LEU A 246 -7.48 -14.06 7.39
CA LEU A 246 -7.18 -12.67 7.74
C LEU A 246 -8.42 -11.91 8.25
N LEU A 247 -9.60 -12.23 7.72
CA LEU A 247 -10.85 -11.58 8.13
C LEU A 247 -11.39 -12.07 9.46
N LEU A 248 -10.89 -13.18 10.01
CA LEU A 248 -11.35 -13.69 11.30
C LEU A 248 -11.10 -12.69 12.43
N LYS A 249 -12.08 -12.61 13.35
CA LYS A 249 -11.96 -11.78 14.54
C LYS A 249 -10.82 -12.28 15.42
N GLY A 250 -9.91 -11.38 15.79
CA GLY A 250 -8.74 -11.70 16.63
C GLY A 250 -7.48 -12.04 15.87
N VAL A 251 -7.55 -12.39 14.56
CA VAL A 251 -6.38 -12.50 13.70
C VAL A 251 -5.82 -11.11 13.43
N GLY A 252 -4.60 -10.86 13.87
CA GLY A 252 -3.90 -9.60 13.75
C GLY A 252 -2.39 -9.82 13.60
N PRO A 253 -1.57 -8.74 13.56
CA PRO A 253 -0.13 -8.83 13.29
C PRO A 253 0.59 -9.86 14.15
N ARG A 254 0.35 -9.86 15.47
CA ARG A 254 0.98 -10.81 16.42
C ARG A 254 0.60 -12.26 16.15
N THR A 255 -0.64 -12.52 15.74
CA THR A 255 -1.08 -13.87 15.36
C THR A 255 -0.35 -14.33 14.10
N MET A 256 -0.29 -13.47 13.09
CA MET A 256 0.39 -13.77 11.84
C MET A 256 1.89 -13.98 12.03
N GLN A 257 2.55 -13.16 12.86
CA GLN A 257 3.95 -13.37 13.25
C GLN A 257 4.18 -14.76 13.88
N SER A 258 3.28 -15.15 14.80
CA SER A 258 3.39 -16.45 15.46
C SER A 258 3.16 -17.59 14.48
N LEU A 259 2.23 -17.46 13.53
CA LEU A 259 1.97 -18.46 12.50
C LEU A 259 3.13 -18.57 11.51
N ALA A 260 3.73 -17.46 11.10
CA ALA A 260 4.93 -17.43 10.26
C ALA A 260 6.09 -18.18 10.95
N LEU A 261 6.32 -17.87 12.23
CA LEU A 261 7.36 -18.53 13.01
C LEU A 261 7.14 -20.04 13.14
N VAL A 262 5.91 -20.44 13.43
CA VAL A 262 5.56 -21.89 13.51
C VAL A 262 5.79 -22.56 12.15
N SER A 263 5.37 -21.91 11.08
CA SER A 263 5.58 -22.39 9.71
C SER A 263 7.06 -22.59 9.40
N GLU A 264 7.91 -21.63 9.78
CA GLU A 264 9.35 -21.71 9.51
C GLU A 264 10.05 -22.75 10.38
N VAL A 265 9.82 -22.72 11.70
CA VAL A 265 10.62 -23.53 12.63
C VAL A 265 10.14 -24.98 12.70
N ILE A 266 8.84 -25.24 12.61
CA ILE A 266 8.32 -26.60 12.68
C ILE A 266 8.31 -27.27 11.31
N TYR A 267 7.97 -26.51 10.25
CA TYR A 267 7.77 -27.07 8.92
C TYR A 267 8.86 -26.68 7.91
N GLY A 268 9.84 -25.86 8.32
CA GLY A 268 10.97 -25.47 7.46
C GLY A 268 10.57 -24.55 6.29
N THR A 269 9.42 -23.91 6.37
CA THR A 269 8.89 -23.05 5.29
C THR A 269 9.46 -21.65 5.41
N PRO A 270 10.24 -21.15 4.43
CA PRO A 270 10.91 -19.86 4.56
C PRO A 270 9.92 -18.71 4.50
N THR A 271 9.87 -17.89 5.55
CA THR A 271 9.13 -16.63 5.57
C THR A 271 9.82 -15.56 4.72
N ARG A 272 9.05 -14.56 4.25
CA ARG A 272 9.57 -13.45 3.46
C ARG A 272 9.65 -12.18 4.30
N PHE A 273 10.83 -11.54 4.20
CA PHE A 273 11.17 -10.34 4.95
C PHE A 273 11.63 -9.24 3.99
N ASP A 274 10.72 -8.76 3.15
CA ASP A 274 10.99 -7.73 2.15
C ASP A 274 9.92 -6.64 2.20
N ASP A 275 10.35 -5.39 2.29
CA ASP A 275 9.44 -4.25 2.27
C ASP A 275 9.00 -3.93 0.83
N PRO A 276 7.71 -4.02 0.51
CA PRO A 276 7.20 -3.71 -0.82
C PRO A 276 7.11 -2.22 -1.13
N ALA A 277 7.44 -1.32 -0.19
CA ALA A 277 7.42 0.13 -0.41
C ALA A 277 8.44 0.57 -1.46
N ARG A 278 8.00 1.36 -2.44
CA ARG A 278 8.79 1.68 -3.63
C ARG A 278 8.96 3.15 -3.93
N PHE A 279 8.13 4.01 -3.35
CA PHE A 279 8.16 5.44 -3.63
C PHE A 279 8.33 6.26 -2.38
N SER A 280 9.24 7.20 -2.46
CA SER A 280 9.24 8.38 -1.67
C SER A 280 9.27 9.58 -2.61
N PHE A 281 8.31 10.50 -2.47
CA PHE A 281 8.26 11.72 -3.29
C PHE A 281 9.02 12.88 -2.66
N ALA A 282 9.63 12.67 -1.49
CA ALA A 282 10.33 13.74 -0.79
C ALA A 282 11.80 13.78 -1.17
N HIS A 283 12.25 14.91 -1.66
CA HIS A 283 13.67 15.23 -1.79
C HIS A 283 14.21 15.62 -0.41
N GLY A 284 15.08 14.77 0.15
CA GLY A 284 15.93 15.14 1.28
C GLY A 284 15.18 15.51 2.56
N GLY A 285 14.23 14.71 2.97
CA GLY A 285 13.48 14.95 4.18
C GLY A 285 12.97 13.65 4.82
N LYS A 286 11.88 13.74 5.52
CA LYS A 286 11.25 12.66 6.28
C LYS A 286 10.90 11.39 5.49
N ASP A 287 10.89 11.43 4.16
CA ASP A 287 10.37 10.37 3.30
C ASP A 287 11.44 9.65 2.44
N GLY A 288 12.73 9.88 2.69
CA GLY A 288 13.86 9.14 2.08
C GLY A 288 14.20 9.55 0.64
N HIS A 289 14.90 8.66 -0.09
CA HIS A 289 15.36 8.94 -1.45
C HIS A 289 14.22 8.84 -2.47
N PRO A 290 14.02 9.87 -3.33
CA PRO A 290 13.00 9.83 -4.36
C PRO A 290 13.29 8.73 -5.37
N PHE A 291 12.25 8.00 -5.76
CA PHE A 291 12.32 7.08 -6.86
C PHE A 291 12.27 7.87 -8.18
N PRO A 292 13.15 7.61 -9.17
CA PRO A 292 13.12 8.32 -10.43
C PRO A 292 11.84 7.98 -11.19
N VAL A 293 10.98 8.98 -11.39
CA VAL A 293 9.79 8.86 -12.22
C VAL A 293 10.15 9.30 -13.63
N PRO A 294 9.83 8.51 -14.69
CA PRO A 294 10.08 8.91 -16.06
C PRO A 294 9.42 10.27 -16.38
N THR A 295 10.13 11.17 -17.03
CA THR A 295 9.62 12.50 -17.42
C THR A 295 8.30 12.42 -18.18
N LYS A 296 8.13 11.41 -19.04
CA LYS A 296 6.87 11.17 -19.74
C LYS A 296 5.66 11.02 -18.82
N VAL A 297 5.83 10.40 -17.65
CA VAL A 297 4.75 10.23 -16.66
C VAL A 297 4.41 11.56 -16.00
N TYR A 298 5.43 12.40 -15.73
CA TYR A 298 5.23 13.77 -15.26
C TYR A 298 4.49 14.61 -16.30
N ASP A 299 4.95 14.58 -17.56
CA ASP A 299 4.36 15.36 -18.64
C ASP A 299 2.88 14.99 -18.84
N GLU A 300 2.56 13.69 -18.86
CA GLU A 300 1.18 13.20 -18.97
C GLU A 300 0.33 13.67 -17.80
N THR A 301 0.85 13.57 -16.58
CA THR A 301 0.15 14.00 -15.35
C THR A 301 -0.13 15.49 -15.38
N ILE A 302 0.87 16.31 -15.72
CA ILE A 302 0.76 17.76 -15.83
C ILE A 302 -0.23 18.15 -16.92
N GLN A 303 -0.16 17.49 -18.08
CA GLN A 303 -1.06 17.78 -19.21
C GLN A 303 -2.52 17.50 -18.85
N ILE A 304 -2.82 16.37 -18.21
CA ILE A 304 -4.19 16.04 -17.80
C ILE A 304 -4.69 17.01 -16.74
N LEU A 305 -3.89 17.33 -15.73
CA LEU A 305 -4.26 18.31 -14.71
C LEU A 305 -4.51 19.69 -15.31
N LYS A 306 -3.65 20.14 -16.24
CA LYS A 306 -3.80 21.43 -16.94
C LYS A 306 -5.09 21.45 -17.75
N THR A 307 -5.33 20.44 -18.58
CA THR A 307 -6.55 20.32 -19.39
C THR A 307 -7.80 20.29 -18.50
N SER A 308 -7.76 19.52 -17.40
CA SER A 308 -8.88 19.42 -16.46
C SER A 308 -9.19 20.75 -15.77
N VAL A 309 -8.16 21.52 -15.37
CA VAL A 309 -8.33 22.85 -14.77
C VAL A 309 -8.88 23.85 -15.79
N GLU A 310 -8.40 23.82 -17.03
CA GLU A 310 -8.88 24.69 -18.11
C GLU A 310 -10.36 24.44 -18.45
N LYS A 311 -10.77 23.17 -18.49
CA LYS A 311 -12.15 22.74 -18.74
C LYS A 311 -13.08 22.87 -17.53
N ALA A 312 -12.52 22.99 -16.33
CA ALA A 312 -13.28 23.08 -15.09
C ALA A 312 -14.18 24.33 -15.05
N LYS A 313 -15.42 24.16 -14.62
CA LYS A 313 -16.40 25.25 -14.43
C LYS A 313 -16.17 25.99 -13.11
N ILE A 314 -15.04 26.68 -12.99
CA ILE A 314 -14.62 27.43 -11.81
C ILE A 314 -14.29 28.88 -12.18
N GLY A 315 -14.25 29.75 -11.18
CA GLY A 315 -13.93 31.19 -11.39
C GLY A 315 -12.49 31.39 -11.86
N TYR A 316 -12.27 32.52 -12.55
CA TYR A 316 -10.98 32.90 -13.12
C TYR A 316 -9.83 32.83 -12.10
N TYR A 317 -10.02 33.37 -10.90
CA TYR A 317 -9.00 33.38 -9.84
C TYR A 317 -8.64 31.99 -9.35
N ASP A 318 -9.60 31.08 -9.27
CA ASP A 318 -9.36 29.71 -8.86
C ASP A 318 -8.59 28.92 -9.96
N LYS A 319 -8.91 29.15 -11.25
CA LYS A 319 -8.15 28.66 -12.40
C LYS A 319 -6.70 29.15 -12.35
N GLN A 320 -6.48 30.45 -12.17
CA GLN A 320 -5.15 31.05 -12.11
C GLN A 320 -4.33 30.48 -10.95
N ARG A 321 -4.95 30.27 -9.79
CA ARG A 321 -4.29 29.66 -8.64
C ARG A 321 -3.89 28.20 -8.91
N ALA A 322 -4.78 27.41 -9.51
CA ALA A 322 -4.53 26.03 -9.89
C ALA A 322 -3.39 25.92 -10.92
N ILE A 323 -3.42 26.76 -11.96
CA ILE A 323 -2.36 26.82 -12.99
C ILE A 323 -1.02 27.21 -12.36
N LYS A 324 -0.98 28.21 -11.46
CA LYS A 324 0.25 28.56 -10.73
C LYS A 324 0.78 27.39 -9.90
N SER A 325 -0.10 26.59 -9.29
CA SER A 325 0.31 25.41 -8.54
C SER A 325 0.87 24.32 -9.45
N ILE A 326 0.30 24.11 -10.64
CA ILE A 326 0.84 23.20 -11.67
C ILE A 326 2.24 23.66 -12.10
N ASN A 327 2.40 24.96 -12.44
CA ASN A 327 3.70 25.50 -12.82
C ASN A 327 4.76 25.35 -11.73
N ARG A 328 4.37 25.52 -10.45
CA ARG A 328 5.28 25.28 -9.32
C ARG A 328 5.72 23.79 -9.21
N ILE A 329 4.84 22.85 -9.58
CA ILE A 329 5.23 21.42 -9.65
C ILE A 329 6.31 21.26 -10.73
N VAL A 330 6.10 21.82 -11.91
CA VAL A 330 7.09 21.80 -13.01
C VAL A 330 8.42 22.42 -12.56
N GLU A 331 8.37 23.64 -11.99
CA GLU A 331 9.56 24.33 -11.49
C GLU A 331 10.32 23.53 -10.42
N ASN A 332 9.62 22.84 -9.51
CA ASN A 332 10.25 22.01 -8.49
C ASN A 332 10.90 20.75 -9.10
N ILE A 333 10.24 20.15 -10.10
CA ILE A 333 10.78 19.00 -10.82
C ILE A 333 12.02 19.42 -11.61
N GLU A 334 11.94 20.57 -12.33
CA GLU A 334 13.04 21.06 -13.20
C GLU A 334 14.22 21.60 -12.38
N ARG A 335 13.99 22.22 -11.22
CA ARG A 335 15.05 22.82 -10.39
C ARG A 335 16.06 21.80 -9.90
N ASP A 336 15.59 20.62 -9.55
CA ASP A 336 16.40 19.54 -9.01
C ASP A 336 16.74 18.49 -10.10
N PHE A 337 16.35 18.79 -11.35
CA PHE A 337 16.60 17.94 -12.50
C PHE A 337 17.92 18.32 -13.18
N GLU A 338 18.99 17.61 -12.82
CA GLU A 338 20.15 17.54 -13.70
C GLU A 338 19.85 16.53 -14.80
N PRO A 339 19.82 16.96 -16.09
CA PRO A 339 19.62 16.07 -17.22
C PRO A 339 20.70 14.97 -17.18
N ASN A 340 20.34 13.81 -16.67
CA ASN A 340 21.26 12.70 -16.62
C ASN A 340 21.24 12.00 -17.98
N THR A 341 22.24 12.27 -18.83
CA THR A 341 22.46 11.61 -20.10
C THR A 341 22.60 10.08 -19.94
N ASN A 342 22.81 9.61 -18.72
CA ASN A 342 22.94 8.20 -18.35
C ASN A 342 21.66 7.63 -17.69
N PHE A 343 20.48 8.11 -18.06
CA PHE A 343 19.20 7.61 -17.53
C PHE A 343 19.12 6.07 -17.55
N ASN A 344 19.54 5.45 -18.65
CA ASN A 344 19.57 3.99 -18.77
C ASN A 344 20.50 3.32 -17.76
N SER A 345 21.61 3.95 -17.36
CA SER A 345 22.52 3.43 -16.34
C SER A 345 21.95 3.58 -14.93
N VAL A 346 21.21 4.65 -14.66
CA VAL A 346 20.46 4.82 -13.41
C VAL A 346 19.40 3.73 -13.29
N ILE A 347 18.60 3.52 -14.33
CA ILE A 347 17.61 2.44 -14.38
C ILE A 347 18.24 1.05 -14.23
N ALA A 348 19.39 0.82 -14.88
CA ALA A 348 20.11 -0.46 -14.75
C ALA A 348 20.61 -0.67 -13.30
N ARG A 349 21.10 0.38 -12.65
CA ARG A 349 21.52 0.35 -11.25
C ARG A 349 20.34 0.11 -10.32
N GLU A 350 19.23 0.82 -10.53
CA GLU A 350 18.00 0.61 -9.77
C GLU A 350 17.43 -0.80 -9.95
N ARG A 351 17.44 -1.34 -11.16
CA ARG A 351 17.09 -2.73 -11.41
C ARG A 351 18.01 -3.71 -10.67
N ALA A 352 19.32 -3.44 -10.68
CA ALA A 352 20.29 -4.28 -9.98
C ALA A 352 20.14 -4.20 -8.46
N ALA A 353 19.77 -3.04 -7.91
CA ALA A 353 19.54 -2.82 -6.50
C ALA A 353 18.12 -3.18 -6.03
N SER A 354 17.15 -3.32 -6.94
CA SER A 354 15.74 -3.51 -6.60
C SER A 354 15.44 -4.86 -5.93
N TYR A 355 16.37 -5.84 -6.00
CA TYR A 355 16.29 -7.06 -5.20
C TYR A 355 16.27 -6.74 -3.69
N GLN A 356 16.86 -5.60 -3.27
CA GLN A 356 16.81 -5.11 -1.89
C GLN A 356 15.41 -4.62 -1.49
N TYR A 357 14.55 -4.40 -2.49
CA TYR A 357 13.20 -3.87 -2.35
C TYR A 357 12.13 -4.85 -2.83
N GLY A 358 12.38 -6.15 -2.73
CA GLY A 358 11.44 -7.17 -3.15
C GLY A 358 11.50 -7.55 -4.64
N GLY A 359 12.60 -7.19 -5.33
CA GLY A 359 12.89 -7.66 -6.68
C GLY A 359 12.06 -7.08 -7.81
N MET A 360 11.33 -5.97 -7.60
CA MET A 360 10.51 -5.31 -8.62
C MET A 360 10.98 -3.88 -8.90
N THR A 361 10.93 -3.45 -10.15
CA THR A 361 11.11 -2.07 -10.59
C THR A 361 9.91 -1.65 -11.44
N VAL A 362 9.79 -0.37 -11.78
CA VAL A 362 8.82 0.12 -12.77
C VAL A 362 8.89 -0.58 -14.14
N PHE A 363 9.99 -1.30 -14.43
CA PHE A 363 10.20 -2.05 -15.66
C PHE A 363 10.10 -3.57 -15.48
N GLY A 364 9.61 -4.05 -14.35
CA GLY A 364 9.43 -5.47 -14.02
C GLY A 364 10.46 -6.02 -13.04
N LYS A 365 10.51 -7.35 -12.91
CA LYS A 365 11.36 -8.04 -11.93
C LYS A 365 12.84 -7.72 -12.14
N ALA A 366 13.53 -7.34 -11.06
CA ALA A 366 14.98 -7.21 -11.06
C ALA A 366 15.63 -8.59 -11.22
N LYS A 367 16.73 -8.64 -11.97
CA LYS A 367 17.58 -9.83 -11.97
C LYS A 367 18.44 -9.79 -10.69
N PRO A 368 18.50 -10.88 -9.92
CA PRO A 368 19.44 -10.96 -8.80
C PRO A 368 20.85 -10.69 -9.31
N PRO A 369 21.71 -9.99 -8.55
CA PRO A 369 23.10 -9.81 -8.93
C PRO A 369 23.72 -11.19 -9.11
N LYS A 370 24.53 -11.39 -10.16
CA LYS A 370 25.36 -12.58 -10.29
C LYS A 370 26.13 -12.71 -8.98
N SER A 371 26.01 -13.86 -8.30
CA SER A 371 26.62 -14.08 -6.99
C SER A 371 28.08 -13.64 -7.00
N VAL A 372 28.38 -12.57 -6.26
CA VAL A 372 29.76 -12.26 -5.90
C VAL A 372 30.08 -13.32 -4.83
N ALA A 373 30.99 -14.19 -5.15
CA ALA A 373 31.48 -15.19 -4.18
C ALA A 373 31.85 -14.43 -2.88
N PRO A 374 31.42 -14.91 -1.69
CA PRO A 374 31.78 -14.26 -0.45
C PRO A 374 33.30 -14.15 -0.37
N PRO A 375 33.84 -13.01 0.10
CA PRO A 375 35.28 -12.86 0.26
C PRO A 375 35.77 -14.01 1.16
N LYS A 376 36.75 -14.76 0.67
CA LYS A 376 37.36 -15.84 1.44
C LYS A 376 37.77 -15.26 2.80
N PRO A 377 37.41 -15.88 3.92
CA PRO A 377 37.83 -15.41 5.23
C PRO A 377 39.36 -15.35 5.26
N ARG A 378 39.89 -14.17 5.48
CA ARG A 378 41.32 -14.00 5.76
C ARG A 378 41.58 -14.54 7.18
N PHE A 379 41.90 -15.81 7.28
CA PHE A 379 42.53 -16.31 8.50
C PHE A 379 43.85 -15.63 8.66
N LYS A 380 43.97 -14.74 9.65
CA LYS A 380 45.28 -14.34 10.18
C LYS A 380 45.80 -15.57 10.91
N GLN A 381 46.78 -16.21 10.31
CA GLN A 381 47.59 -17.20 11.01
C GLN A 381 48.28 -16.48 12.18
N LEU A 382 47.83 -16.70 13.41
CA LEU A 382 48.58 -16.34 14.60
C LEU A 382 49.79 -17.26 14.65
N SER A 383 50.96 -16.70 14.37
CA SER A 383 52.21 -17.37 14.68
C SER A 383 52.34 -17.48 16.19
N LEU A 384 52.27 -18.71 16.70
CA LEU A 384 52.77 -19.06 18.01
C LEU A 384 54.29 -19.03 17.90
N PHE A 385 54.87 -17.94 18.45
CA PHE A 385 56.17 -17.92 19.20
C PHE A 385 56.26 -16.57 19.85
#